data_b5a11463d969e544e09e542150b82c9b
#
_entry.id   b5a11463d969e544e09e542150b82c9b
#
_cell.length_a   1.000
_cell.length_b   1.000
_cell.length_c   1.000
_cell.angle_alpha   90.00
_cell.angle_beta   90.00
_cell.angle_gamma   90.00
#
_symmetry.space_group_name_H-M   'P 1'
#
loop_
_entity.id
_entity.type
_entity.pdbx_description
1 polymer ?
#
loop_
_entity_poly.entity_id
_entity_poly.type
_entity_poly.pdbx_seq_one_letter_code
_entity_poly.pdbx_strand_id
1 'polypeptide(L)'
;LHLVLMRDPFERIMNGDKVIEYRDNTPYWTKRLKDKDIKWIYFQYAYHKNPTHMVVECTNKVLTDRWELHLGEIIHLHNNHIYNTK
;
A
#
# COMPACT_ATOMS: atom_id res chain seq x y z
N LEU A 1 -8.25 2.54 2.90
CA LEU A 1 -7.76 1.17 2.80
C LEU A 1 -6.43 1.03 3.52
N HIS A 2 -6.33 0.03 4.37
CA HIS A 2 -5.15 -0.21 5.18
C HIS A 2 -4.51 -1.53 4.74
N LEU A 3 -3.25 -1.47 4.29
CA LEU A 3 -2.52 -2.66 3.85
C LEU A 3 -1.21 -2.77 4.60
N VAL A 4 -0.88 -3.99 5.01
CA VAL A 4 0.38 -4.28 5.69
C VAL A 4 1.34 -4.90 4.68
N LEU A 5 2.56 -4.38 4.63
CA LEU A 5 3.58 -4.86 3.71
C LEU A 5 4.83 -5.28 4.46
N MET A 6 5.53 -6.25 3.89
CA MET A 6 6.88 -6.57 4.32
C MET A 6 7.83 -5.48 3.86
N ARG A 7 9.09 -5.59 4.28
CA ARG A 7 10.06 -4.54 4.03
C ARG A 7 10.30 -4.25 2.56
N ASP A 8 10.53 -5.28 1.75
CA ASP A 8 10.90 -5.06 0.36
C ASP A 8 9.81 -4.34 -0.44
N PRO A 9 8.56 -4.82 -0.46
CA PRO A 9 7.52 -4.08 -1.19
C PRO A 9 7.27 -2.70 -0.61
N PHE A 10 7.36 -2.51 0.70
CA PHE A 10 7.19 -1.20 1.30
C PHE A 10 8.25 -0.22 0.80
N GLU A 11 9.52 -0.63 0.83
CA GLU A 11 10.62 0.22 0.38
C GLU A 11 10.53 0.53 -1.11
N ARG A 12 10.11 -0.42 -1.91
CA ARG A 12 9.98 -0.21 -3.35
C ARG A 12 8.90 0.81 -3.70
N ILE A 13 7.80 0.81 -2.96
CA ILE A 13 6.78 1.85 -3.12
C ILE A 13 7.35 3.19 -2.66
N MET A 14 7.99 3.21 -1.51
CA MET A 14 8.56 4.43 -0.96
C MET A 14 9.59 5.07 -1.90
N ASN A 15 10.36 4.25 -2.60
CA ASN A 15 11.39 4.74 -3.52
C ASN A 15 10.89 5.01 -4.93
N GLY A 16 9.62 4.73 -5.21
CA GLY A 16 9.06 4.92 -6.54
C GLY A 16 9.33 3.80 -7.52
N ASP A 17 9.96 2.72 -7.07
CA ASP A 17 10.27 1.58 -7.94
C ASP A 17 9.06 0.70 -8.20
N LYS A 18 8.05 0.77 -7.33
CA LYS A 18 6.84 0.00 -7.47
C LYS A 18 5.65 0.95 -7.46
N VAL A 19 4.88 0.92 -8.54
CA VAL A 19 3.77 1.85 -8.74
C VAL A 19 2.41 1.14 -8.83
N ILE A 20 2.38 -0.17 -8.67
CA ILE A 20 1.16 -0.95 -8.64
C ILE A 20 1.27 -1.95 -7.51
N GLU A 21 0.23 -1.99 -6.66
CA GLU A 21 0.10 -3.00 -5.62
C GLU A 21 -0.93 -4.01 -6.07
N TYR A 22 -0.65 -5.29 -5.88
CA TYR A 22 -1.50 -6.37 -6.32
C TYR A 22 -2.13 -7.10 -5.15
N ARG A 23 -3.38 -7.54 -5.36
CA ARG A 23 -4.08 -8.42 -4.42
C ARG A 23 -4.82 -9.47 -5.21
N ASP A 24 -4.87 -10.69 -4.67
CA ASP A 24 -5.51 -11.80 -5.35
C ASP A 24 -7.01 -11.57 -5.52
N ASN A 25 -7.56 -12.09 -6.59
CA ASN A 25 -8.99 -12.04 -6.81
C ASN A 25 -9.68 -13.12 -5.98
N THR A 26 -9.85 -12.82 -4.71
CA THR A 26 -10.48 -13.71 -3.73
C THR A 26 -11.71 -13.02 -3.16
N PRO A 27 -12.65 -13.78 -2.56
CA PRO A 27 -13.79 -13.15 -1.88
C PRO A 27 -13.37 -12.14 -0.81
N TYR A 28 -12.29 -12.43 -0.10
CA TYR A 28 -11.76 -11.53 0.92
C TYR A 28 -11.43 -10.14 0.35
N TRP A 29 -10.64 -10.11 -0.74
CA TRP A 29 -10.21 -8.84 -1.34
C TRP A 29 -11.32 -8.21 -2.17
N THR A 30 -12.11 -9.01 -2.87
CA THR A 30 -13.23 -8.48 -3.64
C THR A 30 -14.21 -7.72 -2.76
N LYS A 31 -14.51 -8.26 -1.59
CA LYS A 31 -15.39 -7.59 -0.64
C LYS A 31 -14.85 -6.23 -0.21
N ARG A 32 -13.53 -6.12 -0.10
CA ARG A 32 -12.87 -4.89 0.35
C ARG A 32 -12.63 -3.87 -0.74
N LEU A 33 -12.62 -4.31 -1.99
CA LEU A 33 -12.17 -3.46 -3.09
C LEU A 33 -13.26 -3.15 -4.11
N LYS A 34 -14.17 -4.10 -4.40
CA LYS A 34 -14.98 -4.04 -5.61
C LYS A 34 -15.81 -2.76 -5.74
N ASP A 35 -16.61 -2.44 -4.77
CA ASP A 35 -17.54 -1.30 -4.85
C ASP A 35 -17.08 -0.14 -3.98
N LYS A 36 -15.79 -0.06 -3.72
CA LYS A 36 -15.23 0.98 -2.87
C LYS A 36 -14.55 2.05 -3.70
N ASP A 37 -14.76 3.29 -3.34
CA ASP A 37 -14.05 4.42 -3.94
C ASP A 37 -12.77 4.65 -3.12
N ILE A 38 -11.68 4.03 -3.56
CA ILE A 38 -10.42 4.07 -2.84
C ILE A 38 -9.56 5.17 -3.43
N LYS A 39 -9.36 6.23 -2.66
CA LYS A 39 -8.50 7.36 -3.07
C LYS A 39 -7.16 7.34 -2.40
N TRP A 40 -7.07 6.75 -1.23
CA TRP A 40 -5.85 6.71 -0.42
C TRP A 40 -5.63 5.32 0.10
N ILE A 41 -4.36 4.93 0.21
CA ILE A 41 -3.99 3.66 0.81
C ILE A 41 -3.00 3.96 1.92
N TYR A 42 -3.30 3.45 3.11
CA TYR A 42 -2.39 3.50 4.24
C TYR A 42 -1.58 2.22 4.21
N PHE A 43 -0.29 2.34 3.90
CA PHE A 43 0.63 1.20 3.92
C PHE A 43 1.38 1.19 5.23
N GLN A 44 1.31 0.06 5.91
CA GLN A 44 1.99 -0.15 7.18
C GLN A 44 3.14 -1.13 6.99
N TYR A 45 4.30 -0.79 7.52
CA TYR A 45 5.42 -1.70 7.49
C TYR A 45 5.29 -2.71 8.62
N ALA A 46 5.01 -3.96 8.27
CA ALA A 46 4.91 -5.08 9.20
C ALA A 46 3.95 -4.80 10.38
N TYR A 47 4.02 -5.62 11.41
CA TYR A 47 3.11 -5.54 12.56
C TYR A 47 3.82 -5.04 13.80
N HIS A 48 4.58 -3.97 13.65
CA HIS A 48 5.26 -3.37 14.80
C HIS A 48 4.32 -2.48 15.58
N LYS A 49 4.61 -2.30 16.84
CA LYS A 49 4.02 -1.24 17.62
C LYS A 49 4.57 0.08 17.08
N ASN A 50 3.68 1.03 16.80
CA ASN A 50 4.07 2.32 16.25
C ASN A 50 4.91 2.17 14.96
N PRO A 51 4.35 1.54 13.94
CA PRO A 51 5.14 1.17 12.76
C PRO A 51 5.42 2.34 11.84
N THR A 52 6.48 2.20 11.04
CA THR A 52 6.68 3.04 9.88
C THR A 52 5.50 2.85 8.94
N HIS A 53 5.00 3.94 8.39
CA HIS A 53 3.84 3.88 7.51
C HIS A 53 3.86 5.03 6.52
N MET A 54 3.08 4.89 5.46
CA MET A 54 2.89 5.96 4.50
C MET A 54 1.46 5.96 3.97
N VAL A 55 1.01 7.12 3.54
CA VAL A 55 -0.27 7.27 2.86
C VAL A 55 0.04 7.59 1.41
N VAL A 56 -0.51 6.80 0.50
CA VAL A 56 -0.23 6.90 -0.93
C VAL A 56 -1.54 7.08 -1.67
N GLU A 57 -1.51 7.96 -2.65
CA GLU A 57 -2.66 8.18 -3.53
C GLU A 57 -2.94 6.92 -4.35
N CYS A 58 -4.21 6.54 -4.44
CA CYS A 58 -4.65 5.47 -5.33
C CYS A 58 -5.34 6.12 -6.53
N THR A 59 -4.71 6.06 -7.68
CA THR A 59 -5.22 6.75 -8.87
C THR A 59 -6.19 5.89 -9.67
N ASN A 60 -6.10 4.58 -9.54
CA ASN A 60 -7.00 3.68 -10.24
C ASN A 60 -7.03 2.32 -9.55
N LYS A 61 -8.14 1.63 -9.71
CA LYS A 61 -8.34 0.30 -9.18
C LYS A 61 -8.92 -0.54 -10.32
N VAL A 62 -8.23 -1.60 -10.69
CA VAL A 62 -8.57 -2.41 -11.86
C VAL A 62 -8.55 -3.87 -11.46
N LEU A 63 -9.55 -4.61 -11.94
CA LEU A 63 -9.56 -6.07 -11.80
C LEU A 63 -9.24 -6.68 -13.16
N THR A 64 -8.13 -7.39 -13.20
CA THR A 64 -7.75 -8.22 -14.34
C THR A 64 -7.94 -9.68 -13.90
N ASP A 65 -6.87 -10.49 -13.94
CA ASP A 65 -6.90 -11.79 -13.26
C ASP A 65 -6.69 -11.62 -11.75
N ARG A 66 -6.21 -10.45 -11.34
CA ARG A 66 -6.07 -10.06 -9.93
C ARG A 66 -6.35 -8.57 -9.81
N TRP A 67 -6.50 -8.10 -8.59
CA TRP A 67 -6.71 -6.68 -8.32
C TRP A 67 -5.42 -5.91 -8.47
N GLU A 68 -5.50 -4.76 -9.15
CA GLU A 68 -4.40 -3.83 -9.31
C GLU A 68 -4.79 -2.50 -8.69
N LEU A 69 -3.97 -2.03 -7.77
CA LEU A 69 -4.13 -0.72 -7.15
C LEU A 69 -3.01 0.16 -7.69
N HIS A 70 -3.37 1.11 -8.52
CA HIS A 70 -2.40 1.99 -9.17
C HIS A 70 -2.08 3.14 -8.24
N LEU A 71 -0.79 3.38 -8.00
CA LEU A 71 -0.31 4.28 -6.97
C LEU A 71 0.16 5.58 -7.58
N GLY A 72 -0.22 6.69 -6.95
CA GLY A 72 0.25 8.01 -7.31
C GLY A 72 1.27 8.51 -6.31
N GLU A 73 1.07 9.74 -5.85
CA GLU A 73 2.03 10.38 -4.96
C GLU A 73 1.94 9.83 -3.53
N ILE A 74 3.08 9.83 -2.87
CA ILE A 74 3.14 9.60 -1.42
C ILE A 74 2.76 10.92 -0.76
N ILE A 75 1.61 10.91 -0.05
CA ILE A 75 1.08 12.12 0.58
C ILE A 75 1.71 12.33 1.94
N HIS A 76 2.01 11.24 2.63
CA HIS A 76 2.55 11.30 3.98
C HIS A 76 3.44 10.09 4.22
N LEU A 77 4.57 10.32 4.86
CA LEU A 77 5.48 9.25 5.25
C LEU A 77 5.91 9.48 6.69
N HIS A 78 5.59 8.53 7.55
CA HIS A 78 6.09 8.49 8.92
C HIS A 78 7.17 7.43 8.99
N ASN A 79 8.41 7.88 9.09
CA ASN A 79 9.56 6.98 9.11
C ASN A 79 10.04 6.81 10.54
N ASN A 80 9.68 5.68 11.14
CA ASN A 80 10.16 5.29 12.44
C ASN A 80 11.60 4.82 12.33
N HIS A 81 12.27 4.49 13.48
CA HIS A 81 13.71 4.17 13.42
C HIS A 81 14.05 2.94 12.64
N ILE A 82 13.09 2.27 12.06
CA ILE A 82 13.36 1.16 11.15
C ILE A 82 14.25 1.63 10.00
N TYR A 83 13.99 2.83 9.48
CA TYR A 83 14.77 3.40 8.38
C TYR A 83 15.62 4.55 8.85
N ASN A 84 15.63 4.80 10.11
CA ASN A 84 16.38 5.89 10.70
C ASN A 84 17.68 5.33 11.23
N THR A 85 18.52 4.95 10.32
CA THR A 85 19.75 4.25 10.67
C THR A 85 20.78 5.25 11.15
N LYS A 86 21.19 5.06 12.28
CA LYS A 86 22.24 5.94 12.73
C LYS A 86 23.09 5.32 13.69
#